data_474e0e5803ca8a98c8c6e727c381aaed
#
_entry.id   474e0e5803ca8a98c8c6e727c381aaed
#
_cell.length_a   1.000
_cell.length_b   1.000
_cell.length_c   1.000
_cell.angle_alpha   90.00
_cell.angle_beta   90.00
_cell.angle_gamma   90.00
#
_symmetry.space_group_name_H-M   'P 1'
#
loop_
_entity.id
_entity.type
_entity.pdbx_description
1 polymer ?
#
loop_
_entity_poly.entity_id
_entity_poly.type
_entity_poly.pdbx_seq_one_letter_code
_entity_poly.pdbx_strand_id
1 'polypeptide(L)'
;MNHRLRYKVLSDEDVHFFVRAIGAENVAQTVVKKEKKKKKKKKKNEEETYTPDDNNDDGNGEDEILLKDMNADWQKKYFGKSKCALFPRTSEEVSKILRYCHENHIAVCPQGGNTGLVGGAVPVFDEVILSLKRMNSVLSIDDVTGVCVCEAGVVLEELDDALMRRGMCMPLDLGAKGKCQIGGNVSTNAGGLRLIKYGSLRGTVLGLEVVLADGTVLSSLLRENRKDNTGYDLKQLFIGAEGTLGVVTKIAIIAPRAPEARIVTIFACNTFQNVVELMVEMKRRLAENLSAVEFFDRESLKLTVETLPGAKDPFPYDEDAGCNEDILRTKIQFYVAMETTVNEKAMESRLRANLLNFARSVVIGDTRRSRGNFVRILPKFRNDDMRKRGKKIAQRFMISVNNKHANELWNLRERIPVALKYAGAVYKYDVSLPTIKMYELVERMRERFAVRGMDEEVKVLGYGHLGDGNLHLNISRKKGPCKDTLAVIEPFVYDYVTEHKGSVSAEHGLGAMKVQELWRGKDAEEVRLMQRVKNMFDPRGILNPHKMIPSSPSLTPSKL
;
A
#
# COMPACT_ATOMS: atom_id res chain seq x y z
N MET A 1 -26.87 -2.16 16.46
CA MET A 1 -26.77 -0.96 17.34
C MET A 1 -26.31 0.22 16.49
N ASN A 2 -26.98 1.36 16.62
CA ASN A 2 -26.64 2.54 15.83
C ASN A 2 -25.38 3.19 16.43
N HIS A 3 -24.19 2.83 15.91
CA HIS A 3 -22.87 3.23 16.44
C HIS A 3 -22.64 4.74 16.49
N ARG A 4 -23.46 5.52 15.77
CA ARG A 4 -23.44 6.99 15.77
C ARG A 4 -23.94 7.64 17.07
N LEU A 5 -24.79 6.97 17.85
CA LEU A 5 -25.43 7.55 19.05
C LEU A 5 -24.45 7.96 20.16
N ARG A 6 -23.16 7.62 20.04
CA ARG A 6 -22.10 7.98 20.98
C ARG A 6 -21.47 9.35 20.75
N TYR A 7 -21.57 9.92 19.53
CA TYR A 7 -20.84 11.12 19.15
C TYR A 7 -21.78 12.29 18.86
N LYS A 8 -21.33 13.49 19.24
CA LYS A 8 -22.02 14.74 18.93
C LYS A 8 -22.07 14.93 17.41
N VAL A 9 -23.23 15.32 16.89
CA VAL A 9 -23.36 15.81 15.51
C VAL A 9 -22.76 17.21 15.44
N LEU A 10 -21.94 17.45 14.42
CA LEU A 10 -21.31 18.74 14.22
C LEU A 10 -22.35 19.86 14.07
N SER A 11 -22.24 20.92 14.88
CA SER A 11 -23.07 22.12 14.83
C SER A 11 -22.34 23.28 14.17
N ASP A 12 -23.09 24.34 13.81
CA ASP A 12 -22.50 25.57 13.27
C ASP A 12 -21.50 26.20 14.26
N GLU A 13 -21.74 26.08 15.58
CA GLU A 13 -20.84 26.58 16.64
C GLU A 13 -19.51 25.84 16.64
N ASP A 14 -19.53 24.52 16.42
CA ASP A 14 -18.32 23.71 16.33
C ASP A 14 -17.48 24.13 15.11
N VAL A 15 -18.13 24.38 13.98
CA VAL A 15 -17.45 24.87 12.77
C VAL A 15 -16.88 26.26 12.99
N HIS A 16 -17.62 27.17 13.65
CA HIS A 16 -17.09 28.49 14.03
C HIS A 16 -15.88 28.40 14.96
N PHE A 17 -15.85 27.40 15.85
CA PHE A 17 -14.65 27.15 16.67
C PHE A 17 -13.47 26.78 15.78
N PHE A 18 -13.62 25.83 14.84
CA PHE A 18 -12.54 25.42 13.94
C PHE A 18 -12.04 26.59 13.08
N VAL A 19 -12.94 27.39 12.54
CA VAL A 19 -12.58 28.60 11.76
C VAL A 19 -11.73 29.56 12.61
N ARG A 20 -12.09 29.78 13.89
CA ARG A 20 -11.27 30.62 14.79
C ARG A 20 -9.93 29.98 15.15
N ALA A 21 -9.88 28.64 15.23
CA ALA A 21 -8.70 27.92 15.66
C ALA A 21 -7.61 27.84 14.58
N ILE A 22 -8.00 27.69 13.31
CA ILE A 22 -7.07 27.42 12.20
C ILE A 22 -7.24 28.33 10.97
N GLY A 23 -8.19 29.29 10.98
CA GLY A 23 -8.53 30.15 9.84
C GLY A 23 -9.56 29.54 8.90
N ALA A 24 -10.40 30.41 8.30
CA ALA A 24 -11.48 29.98 7.42
C ALA A 24 -10.99 29.23 6.18
N GLU A 25 -9.86 29.64 5.63
CA GLU A 25 -9.21 29.04 4.46
C GLU A 25 -8.66 27.60 4.73
N ASN A 26 -8.69 27.15 5.98
CA ASN A 26 -8.26 25.83 6.42
C ASN A 26 -9.44 24.94 6.83
N VAL A 27 -10.68 25.36 6.57
CA VAL A 27 -11.91 24.63 6.91
C VAL A 27 -12.78 24.50 5.66
N ALA A 28 -12.92 23.30 5.12
CA ALA A 28 -13.90 23.03 4.09
C ALA A 28 -15.18 22.46 4.72
N GLN A 29 -16.34 22.98 4.30
CA GLN A 29 -17.63 22.57 4.85
C GLN A 29 -18.75 22.58 3.80
N THR A 30 -19.73 21.68 3.95
CA THR A 30 -20.98 21.79 3.20
C THR A 30 -21.91 22.77 3.91
N VAL A 31 -22.29 23.83 3.20
CA VAL A 31 -23.29 24.78 3.72
C VAL A 31 -24.66 24.09 3.73
N VAL A 32 -25.21 23.89 4.91
CA VAL A 32 -26.61 23.48 5.04
C VAL A 32 -27.46 24.65 4.59
N LYS A 33 -28.02 24.59 3.37
CA LYS A 33 -29.02 25.57 2.94
C LYS A 33 -30.17 25.49 3.93
N LYS A 34 -30.28 26.49 4.83
CA LYS A 34 -31.48 26.66 5.66
C LYS A 34 -32.65 26.78 4.70
N GLU A 35 -33.56 25.80 4.69
CA GLU A 35 -34.84 25.93 3.97
C GLU A 35 -35.49 27.23 4.38
N LYS A 36 -35.41 28.25 3.53
CA LYS A 36 -36.24 29.46 3.69
C LYS A 36 -37.67 28.97 3.58
N LYS A 37 -38.37 28.84 4.74
CA LYS A 37 -39.81 28.66 4.79
C LYS A 37 -40.43 29.75 3.90
N LYS A 38 -40.84 29.37 2.67
CA LYS A 38 -41.61 30.22 1.78
C LYS A 38 -42.95 30.54 2.49
N LYS A 39 -42.98 31.65 3.20
CA LYS A 39 -44.28 32.26 3.51
C LYS A 39 -44.92 32.66 2.18
N LYS A 40 -45.83 31.85 1.69
CA LYS A 40 -46.73 32.20 0.59
C LYS A 40 -47.52 33.43 1.03
N LYS A 41 -47.11 34.62 0.62
CA LYS A 41 -48.03 35.77 0.47
C LYS A 41 -48.38 35.86 -1.01
N LYS A 42 -49.64 35.52 -1.31
CA LYS A 42 -50.34 35.91 -2.56
C LYS A 42 -50.25 37.42 -2.72
N LYS A 43 -49.62 37.92 -3.79
CA LYS A 43 -50.01 39.15 -4.46
C LYS A 43 -49.71 39.05 -5.94
N LYS A 44 -50.66 39.58 -6.69
CA LYS A 44 -50.81 39.57 -8.15
C LYS A 44 -49.78 40.45 -8.84
N ASN A 45 -49.51 40.02 -10.10
CA ASN A 45 -49.15 40.77 -11.33
C ASN A 45 -48.08 41.88 -11.20
N GLU A 46 -46.99 41.66 -11.90
CA GLU A 46 -46.47 42.64 -12.88
C GLU A 46 -45.26 41.96 -13.60
N GLU A 47 -45.22 42.13 -14.89
CA GLU A 47 -44.17 41.67 -15.81
C GLU A 47 -42.88 42.42 -15.48
N GLU A 48 -41.79 41.71 -15.21
CA GLU A 48 -40.44 42.26 -15.29
C GLU A 48 -39.54 41.34 -16.09
N THR A 49 -38.90 41.94 -17.05
CA THR A 49 -37.93 41.42 -17.97
C THR A 49 -36.72 40.80 -17.29
N TYR A 50 -36.37 39.61 -17.72
CA TYR A 50 -35.20 38.84 -17.29
C TYR A 50 -33.93 39.39 -17.92
N THR A 51 -33.01 39.95 -17.10
CA THR A 51 -31.59 40.17 -17.44
C THR A 51 -30.74 39.12 -16.74
N PRO A 52 -29.84 38.41 -17.45
CA PRO A 52 -28.94 37.44 -16.82
C PRO A 52 -27.67 38.15 -16.41
N ASP A 53 -27.59 38.60 -15.16
CA ASP A 53 -26.38 39.02 -14.49
C ASP A 53 -26.45 38.53 -13.05
N ASP A 54 -25.95 37.32 -12.79
CA ASP A 54 -25.58 36.87 -11.47
C ASP A 54 -24.39 35.90 -11.59
N ASN A 55 -23.21 36.49 -11.84
CA ASN A 55 -21.92 35.90 -11.49
C ASN A 55 -21.72 36.02 -9.97
N ASN A 56 -22.50 35.29 -9.20
CA ASN A 56 -22.17 34.90 -7.83
C ASN A 56 -21.66 33.48 -7.88
N ASP A 57 -20.38 33.33 -8.23
CA ASP A 57 -19.60 32.13 -7.97
C ASP A 57 -19.33 32.09 -6.45
N ASP A 58 -20.38 31.69 -5.70
CA ASP A 58 -20.23 31.37 -4.29
C ASP A 58 -19.28 30.19 -4.20
N GLY A 59 -18.09 30.36 -3.56
CA GLY A 59 -17.04 29.33 -3.37
C GLY A 59 -17.49 28.00 -2.72
N ASN A 60 -18.78 27.78 -2.61
CA ASN A 60 -19.45 26.58 -2.10
C ASN A 60 -19.31 25.36 -3.01
N GLY A 61 -19.06 25.51 -4.31
CA GLY A 61 -18.92 24.40 -5.25
C GLY A 61 -17.62 23.63 -5.08
N GLU A 62 -16.53 24.33 -4.81
CA GLU A 62 -15.20 23.73 -4.64
C GLU A 62 -15.13 22.90 -3.35
N ASP A 63 -15.65 23.40 -2.25
CA ASP A 63 -15.70 22.70 -0.95
C ASP A 63 -16.56 21.43 -1.04
N GLU A 64 -17.69 21.48 -1.74
CA GLU A 64 -18.56 20.31 -1.93
C GLU A 64 -17.87 19.22 -2.76
N ILE A 65 -17.16 19.60 -3.83
CA ILE A 65 -16.38 18.68 -4.65
C ILE A 65 -15.23 18.08 -3.82
N LEU A 66 -14.49 18.91 -3.09
CA LEU A 66 -13.39 18.48 -2.23
C LEU A 66 -13.87 17.48 -1.17
N LEU A 67 -14.95 17.79 -0.46
CA LEU A 67 -15.51 16.90 0.56
C LEU A 67 -16.03 15.59 -0.03
N LYS A 68 -16.59 15.61 -1.23
CA LYS A 68 -17.02 14.39 -1.94
C LYS A 68 -15.83 13.47 -2.21
N ASP A 69 -14.70 14.01 -2.66
CA ASP A 69 -13.48 13.24 -2.91
C ASP A 69 -12.86 12.73 -1.62
N MET A 70 -12.87 13.52 -0.54
CA MET A 70 -12.34 13.12 0.77
C MET A 70 -13.22 12.09 1.48
N ASN A 71 -14.51 12.05 1.19
CA ASN A 71 -15.47 11.07 1.69
C ASN A 71 -15.44 9.74 0.94
N ALA A 72 -14.63 9.58 -0.10
CA ALA A 72 -14.53 8.34 -0.85
C ALA A 72 -13.08 7.83 -0.88
N ASP A 73 -12.88 6.51 -0.78
CA ASP A 73 -11.58 5.93 -1.08
C ASP A 73 -11.29 5.97 -2.58
N TRP A 74 -10.02 5.85 -2.98
CA TRP A 74 -9.63 5.93 -4.38
C TRP A 74 -10.23 4.81 -5.27
N GLN A 75 -10.69 3.70 -4.67
CA GLN A 75 -11.39 2.61 -5.37
C GLN A 75 -12.90 2.81 -5.41
N LYS A 76 -13.43 3.83 -4.72
CA LYS A 76 -14.87 4.09 -4.58
C LYS A 76 -15.65 2.90 -4.02
N LYS A 77 -15.05 2.22 -3.04
CA LYS A 77 -15.67 1.12 -2.28
C LYS A 77 -16.22 1.57 -0.94
N TYR A 78 -15.58 2.56 -0.32
CA TYR A 78 -15.96 3.11 0.98
C TYR A 78 -16.37 4.55 0.80
N PHE A 79 -17.49 4.93 1.42
CA PHE A 79 -18.07 6.26 1.33
C PHE A 79 -18.43 6.77 2.72
N GLY A 80 -17.85 7.90 3.10
CA GLY A 80 -18.20 8.64 4.31
C GLY A 80 -19.31 9.65 4.07
N LYS A 81 -19.67 10.34 5.17
CA LYS A 81 -20.70 11.40 5.19
C LYS A 81 -20.23 12.64 5.94
N SER A 82 -18.91 12.84 6.02
CA SER A 82 -18.36 14.03 6.66
C SER A 82 -18.86 15.30 5.98
N LYS A 83 -19.20 16.28 6.80
CA LYS A 83 -19.62 17.62 6.36
C LYS A 83 -18.54 18.66 6.58
N CYS A 84 -17.40 18.27 7.16
CA CYS A 84 -16.33 19.18 7.52
C CYS A 84 -14.98 18.51 7.38
N ALA A 85 -14.04 19.17 6.69
CA ALA A 85 -12.64 18.79 6.63
C ALA A 85 -11.76 19.95 7.11
N LEU A 86 -10.77 19.61 7.95
CA LEU A 86 -9.85 20.53 8.60
C LEU A 86 -8.43 20.30 8.09
N PHE A 87 -7.73 21.38 7.81
CA PHE A 87 -6.39 21.39 7.22
C PHE A 87 -5.39 22.17 8.09
N PRO A 88 -5.05 21.65 9.29
CA PRO A 88 -4.09 22.31 10.16
C PRO A 88 -2.71 22.43 9.49
N ARG A 89 -1.95 23.46 9.88
CA ARG A 89 -0.58 23.75 9.44
C ARG A 89 0.47 23.43 10.48
N THR A 90 0.07 23.29 11.74
CA THR A 90 0.99 23.06 12.86
C THR A 90 0.45 22.01 13.84
N SER A 91 1.34 21.43 14.63
CA SER A 91 0.98 20.46 15.67
C SER A 91 0.11 21.10 16.76
N GLU A 92 0.28 22.40 17.03
CA GLU A 92 -0.52 23.17 17.96
C GLU A 92 -1.96 23.34 17.47
N GLU A 93 -2.16 23.53 16.17
CA GLU A 93 -3.49 23.56 15.56
C GLU A 93 -4.16 22.19 15.64
N VAL A 94 -3.43 21.09 15.36
CA VAL A 94 -3.92 19.72 15.55
C VAL A 94 -4.32 19.49 17.02
N SER A 95 -3.49 19.95 17.97
CA SER A 95 -3.75 19.86 19.41
C SER A 95 -5.05 20.58 19.81
N LYS A 96 -5.25 21.81 19.34
CA LYS A 96 -6.48 22.59 19.62
C LYS A 96 -7.72 21.88 19.06
N ILE A 97 -7.64 21.37 17.83
CA ILE A 97 -8.74 20.64 17.18
C ILE A 97 -9.09 19.39 18.00
N LEU A 98 -8.09 18.54 18.29
CA LEU A 98 -8.33 17.28 18.99
C LEU A 98 -8.84 17.48 20.40
N ARG A 99 -8.30 18.44 21.14
CA ARG A 99 -8.79 18.81 22.48
C ARG A 99 -10.27 19.19 22.44
N TYR A 100 -10.65 20.07 21.53
CA TYR A 100 -12.04 20.46 21.34
C TYR A 100 -12.95 19.27 20.99
N CYS A 101 -12.50 18.44 20.04
CA CYS A 101 -13.24 17.24 19.65
C CYS A 101 -13.37 16.25 20.81
N HIS A 102 -12.32 16.10 21.62
CA HIS A 102 -12.34 15.27 22.82
C HIS A 102 -13.35 15.79 23.83
N GLU A 103 -13.29 17.07 24.19
CA GLU A 103 -14.18 17.69 25.17
C GLU A 103 -15.65 17.61 24.74
N ASN A 104 -15.92 17.72 23.43
CA ASN A 104 -17.27 17.76 22.87
C ASN A 104 -17.76 16.41 22.30
N HIS A 105 -17.00 15.30 22.44
CA HIS A 105 -17.35 13.99 21.88
C HIS A 105 -17.57 14.02 20.35
N ILE A 106 -16.77 14.77 19.62
CA ILE A 106 -16.80 14.83 18.15
C ILE A 106 -15.82 13.80 17.59
N ALA A 107 -16.29 12.89 16.76
CA ALA A 107 -15.45 11.87 16.13
C ALA A 107 -14.58 12.48 15.02
N VAL A 108 -13.33 12.02 14.93
CA VAL A 108 -12.31 12.49 13.98
C VAL A 108 -11.77 11.35 13.15
N CYS A 109 -11.73 11.53 11.83
CA CYS A 109 -11.07 10.63 10.90
C CYS A 109 -9.77 11.29 10.39
N PRO A 110 -8.57 10.93 10.90
CA PRO A 110 -7.31 11.39 10.34
C PRO A 110 -7.14 10.89 8.91
N GLN A 111 -6.75 11.79 8.00
CA GLN A 111 -6.58 11.45 6.58
C GLN A 111 -5.28 12.01 6.03
N GLY A 112 -4.44 11.13 5.45
CA GLY A 112 -3.30 11.51 4.63
C GLY A 112 -3.67 11.60 3.15
N GLY A 113 -2.87 10.98 2.27
CA GLY A 113 -3.11 10.96 0.82
C GLY A 113 -4.33 10.14 0.34
N ASN A 114 -5.06 9.52 1.25
CA ASN A 114 -6.26 8.69 0.98
C ASN A 114 -6.03 7.59 -0.08
N THR A 115 -4.86 6.95 -0.03
CA THR A 115 -4.44 5.89 -0.97
C THR A 115 -4.66 4.48 -0.45
N GLY A 116 -5.13 4.33 0.80
CA GLY A 116 -5.39 3.04 1.43
C GLY A 116 -6.50 2.24 0.76
N LEU A 117 -6.48 0.91 0.93
CA LEU A 117 -7.36 -0.03 0.23
C LEU A 117 -8.46 -0.63 1.12
N VAL A 118 -8.44 -0.32 2.41
CA VAL A 118 -9.29 -0.95 3.44
C VAL A 118 -10.23 0.04 4.13
N GLY A 119 -10.44 1.23 3.57
CA GLY A 119 -11.30 2.26 4.13
C GLY A 119 -10.77 2.93 5.41
N GLY A 120 -9.47 2.79 5.71
CA GLY A 120 -8.86 3.31 6.93
C GLY A 120 -8.90 4.84 7.07
N ALA A 121 -8.81 5.56 5.95
CA ALA A 121 -8.81 7.03 5.90
C ALA A 121 -10.16 7.65 5.51
N VAL A 122 -11.23 6.86 5.34
CA VAL A 122 -12.56 7.35 4.97
C VAL A 122 -13.47 7.32 6.18
N PRO A 123 -14.24 8.38 6.47
CA PRO A 123 -15.22 8.36 7.56
C PRO A 123 -16.20 7.18 7.46
N VAL A 124 -16.59 6.59 8.59
CA VAL A 124 -17.60 5.52 8.62
C VAL A 124 -19.01 6.12 8.67
N PHE A 125 -19.13 7.29 9.26
CA PHE A 125 -20.37 8.11 9.32
C PHE A 125 -20.05 9.56 9.00
N ASP A 126 -20.31 10.54 9.89
CA ASP A 126 -20.10 11.95 9.65
C ASP A 126 -18.96 12.55 10.52
N GLU A 127 -17.92 11.77 10.78
CA GLU A 127 -16.71 12.21 11.47
C GLU A 127 -16.10 13.43 10.79
N VAL A 128 -15.49 14.32 11.56
CA VAL A 128 -14.68 15.40 11.00
C VAL A 128 -13.42 14.81 10.36
N ILE A 129 -13.14 15.15 9.12
CA ILE A 129 -11.91 14.75 8.45
C ILE A 129 -10.78 15.69 8.90
N LEU A 130 -9.70 15.14 9.45
CA LEU A 130 -8.48 15.86 9.80
C LEU A 130 -7.39 15.54 8.81
N SER A 131 -7.17 16.42 7.84
CA SER A 131 -6.19 16.21 6.75
C SER A 131 -4.88 16.93 7.04
N LEU A 132 -3.77 16.18 7.01
CA LEU A 132 -2.44 16.74 7.25
C LEU A 132 -1.75 17.30 5.99
N LYS A 133 -2.46 17.43 4.88
CA LYS A 133 -1.87 17.82 3.59
C LYS A 133 -1.14 19.17 3.59
N ARG A 134 -1.43 20.05 4.57
CA ARG A 134 -0.76 21.36 4.73
C ARG A 134 0.46 21.32 5.66
N MET A 135 0.68 20.21 6.35
CA MET A 135 1.89 19.93 7.12
C MET A 135 2.86 19.13 6.25
N ASN A 136 3.44 19.76 5.23
CA ASN A 136 4.15 19.10 4.13
C ASN A 136 5.59 19.58 3.94
N SER A 137 6.23 20.05 5.00
CA SER A 137 7.61 20.55 4.94
C SER A 137 8.63 19.46 5.29
N VAL A 138 9.73 19.38 4.53
CA VAL A 138 10.94 18.68 4.93
C VAL A 138 11.73 19.62 5.83
N LEU A 139 11.87 19.28 7.11
CA LEU A 139 12.41 20.16 8.14
C LEU A 139 13.94 20.13 8.22
N SER A 140 14.54 18.95 8.11
CA SER A 140 15.99 18.76 8.08
C SER A 140 16.40 17.49 7.36
N ILE A 141 17.59 17.52 6.75
CA ILE A 141 18.26 16.34 6.20
C ILE A 141 19.73 16.44 6.64
N ASP A 142 20.21 15.46 7.40
CA ASP A 142 21.60 15.36 7.81
C ASP A 142 22.38 14.43 6.87
N ASP A 143 23.31 14.99 6.13
CA ASP A 143 24.12 14.26 5.14
C ASP A 143 25.10 13.25 5.77
N VAL A 144 25.44 13.41 7.05
CA VAL A 144 26.37 12.53 7.77
C VAL A 144 25.67 11.28 8.25
N THR A 145 24.59 11.45 8.97
CA THR A 145 23.85 10.34 9.60
C THR A 145 22.79 9.73 8.71
N GLY A 146 22.34 10.46 7.68
CA GLY A 146 21.21 10.10 6.84
C GLY A 146 19.86 10.30 7.53
N VAL A 147 19.81 11.03 8.65
CA VAL A 147 18.55 11.32 9.33
C VAL A 147 17.81 12.44 8.60
N CYS A 148 16.55 12.19 8.29
CA CYS A 148 15.63 13.16 7.73
C CYS A 148 14.48 13.39 8.70
N VAL A 149 14.15 14.66 8.99
CA VAL A 149 12.96 15.04 9.75
C VAL A 149 11.99 15.76 8.82
N CYS A 150 10.75 15.32 8.80
CA CYS A 150 9.71 15.91 7.97
C CYS A 150 8.35 15.93 8.68
N GLU A 151 7.44 16.75 8.18
CA GLU A 151 6.05 16.75 8.57
C GLU A 151 5.28 15.59 7.94
N ALA A 152 4.21 15.15 8.58
CA ALA A 152 3.47 13.95 8.24
C ALA A 152 2.71 14.02 6.89
N GLY A 153 2.40 15.23 6.42
CA GLY A 153 1.72 15.46 5.14
C GLY A 153 2.64 15.51 3.92
N VAL A 154 3.97 15.36 4.09
CA VAL A 154 4.90 15.29 2.95
C VAL A 154 4.55 14.08 2.09
N VAL A 155 4.46 14.27 0.78
CA VAL A 155 4.24 13.21 -0.20
C VAL A 155 5.51 12.36 -0.33
N LEU A 156 5.37 11.03 -0.35
CA LEU A 156 6.51 10.10 -0.38
C LEU A 156 7.48 10.38 -1.54
N GLU A 157 6.96 10.66 -2.73
CA GLU A 157 7.79 10.98 -3.91
C GLU A 157 8.54 12.29 -3.75
N GLU A 158 7.90 13.33 -3.20
CA GLU A 158 8.55 14.63 -2.92
C GLU A 158 9.67 14.49 -1.89
N LEU A 159 9.48 13.64 -0.86
CA LEU A 159 10.51 13.33 0.13
C LEU A 159 11.68 12.57 -0.50
N ASP A 160 11.39 11.56 -1.34
CA ASP A 160 12.42 10.80 -2.05
C ASP A 160 13.22 11.71 -2.99
N ASP A 161 12.57 12.61 -3.72
CA ASP A 161 13.24 13.62 -4.58
C ASP A 161 14.13 14.57 -3.76
N ALA A 162 13.70 14.99 -2.57
CA ALA A 162 14.51 15.84 -1.69
C ALA A 162 15.77 15.10 -1.21
N LEU A 163 15.63 13.82 -0.86
CA LEU A 163 16.73 12.95 -0.46
C LEU A 163 17.68 12.64 -1.62
N MET A 164 17.13 12.36 -2.81
CA MET A 164 17.93 12.08 -4.02
C MET A 164 18.86 13.24 -4.39
N ARG A 165 18.43 14.50 -4.18
CA ARG A 165 19.31 15.68 -4.36
C ARG A 165 20.52 15.70 -3.41
N ARG A 166 20.48 14.90 -2.33
CA ARG A 166 21.56 14.70 -1.34
C ARG A 166 22.26 13.34 -1.48
N GLY A 167 21.99 12.59 -2.57
CA GLY A 167 22.55 11.25 -2.79
C GLY A 167 22.01 10.19 -1.83
N MET A 168 20.81 10.40 -1.28
CA MET A 168 20.09 9.47 -0.41
C MET A 168 18.76 9.09 -1.06
N CYS A 169 18.07 8.09 -0.53
CA CYS A 169 16.74 7.69 -1.00
C CYS A 169 15.84 7.26 0.15
N MET A 170 14.54 7.25 -0.09
CA MET A 170 13.60 6.65 0.84
C MET A 170 13.80 5.13 0.91
N PRO A 171 13.83 4.54 2.12
CA PRO A 171 13.86 3.08 2.30
C PRO A 171 12.52 2.42 1.97
N LEU A 172 11.53 3.17 1.54
CA LEU A 172 10.18 2.75 1.18
C LEU A 172 9.88 3.13 -0.27
N ASP A 173 9.35 2.17 -1.05
CA ASP A 173 8.89 2.41 -2.42
C ASP A 173 7.51 1.76 -2.61
N LEU A 174 6.52 2.55 -3.00
CA LEU A 174 5.12 2.16 -3.11
C LEU A 174 4.55 2.58 -4.47
N GLY A 175 3.64 1.79 -5.02
CA GLY A 175 2.94 2.15 -6.26
C GLY A 175 2.12 3.45 -6.18
N ALA A 176 1.80 3.92 -4.96
CA ALA A 176 1.06 5.15 -4.71
C ALA A 176 1.96 6.34 -4.30
N LYS A 177 3.28 6.27 -4.49
CA LYS A 177 4.26 7.24 -3.98
C LYS A 177 3.97 8.69 -4.35
N GLY A 178 3.42 8.96 -5.54
CA GLY A 178 3.06 10.31 -6.00
C GLY A 178 1.85 10.93 -5.30
N LYS A 179 1.20 10.22 -4.36
CA LYS A 179 0.03 10.71 -3.63
C LYS A 179 0.02 10.35 -2.14
N CYS A 180 0.59 9.23 -1.76
CA CYS A 180 0.63 8.82 -0.36
C CYS A 180 1.53 9.75 0.46
N GLN A 181 1.12 10.01 1.71
CA GLN A 181 1.84 10.88 2.64
C GLN A 181 2.55 10.06 3.70
N ILE A 182 3.73 10.52 4.13
CA ILE A 182 4.61 9.77 5.03
C ILE A 182 3.96 9.46 6.38
N GLY A 183 3.14 10.37 6.91
CA GLY A 183 2.37 10.13 8.14
C GLY A 183 1.37 8.97 8.00
N GLY A 184 0.71 8.87 6.84
CA GLY A 184 -0.14 7.74 6.50
C GLY A 184 0.64 6.43 6.35
N ASN A 185 1.81 6.48 5.68
CA ASN A 185 2.68 5.30 5.55
C ASN A 185 3.15 4.77 6.90
N VAL A 186 3.55 5.66 7.82
CA VAL A 186 3.92 5.30 9.20
C VAL A 186 2.72 4.76 9.97
N SER A 187 1.56 5.43 9.89
CA SER A 187 0.35 5.01 10.60
C SER A 187 -0.18 3.64 10.15
N THR A 188 0.12 3.20 8.93
CA THR A 188 -0.20 1.85 8.44
C THR A 188 0.99 0.89 8.51
N ASN A 189 2.18 1.36 8.92
CA ASN A 189 3.44 0.62 8.80
C ASN A 189 3.58 0.02 7.39
N ALA A 190 3.46 0.88 6.37
CA ALA A 190 3.37 0.47 4.98
C ALA A 190 4.55 -0.43 4.59
N GLY A 191 4.25 -1.56 3.99
CA GLY A 191 5.21 -2.44 3.36
C GLY A 191 5.61 -1.91 1.98
N GLY A 192 6.79 -2.24 1.53
CA GLY A 192 7.28 -1.79 0.24
C GLY A 192 8.16 -2.83 -0.45
N LEU A 193 8.40 -2.62 -1.74
CA LEU A 193 9.13 -3.53 -2.63
C LEU A 193 10.53 -3.90 -2.14
N ARG A 194 11.20 -2.99 -1.40
CA ARG A 194 12.61 -3.12 -1.00
C ARG A 194 12.82 -3.51 0.45
N LEU A 195 11.83 -4.17 1.06
CA LEU A 195 11.93 -4.65 2.45
C LEU A 195 13.13 -5.56 2.67
N ILE A 196 13.50 -6.39 1.68
CA ILE A 196 14.70 -7.25 1.76
C ILE A 196 15.97 -6.43 2.01
N LYS A 197 16.12 -5.28 1.35
CA LYS A 197 17.31 -4.45 1.42
C LYS A 197 17.33 -3.53 2.63
N TYR A 198 16.19 -2.88 2.91
CA TYR A 198 16.13 -1.79 3.89
C TYR A 198 15.40 -2.15 5.18
N GLY A 199 14.78 -3.35 5.24
CA GLY A 199 13.92 -3.73 6.34
C GLY A 199 12.53 -3.07 6.25
N SER A 200 11.72 -3.25 7.30
CA SER A 200 10.41 -2.64 7.38
C SER A 200 10.52 -1.14 7.72
N LEU A 201 9.50 -0.35 7.32
CA LEU A 201 9.41 1.07 7.65
C LEU A 201 9.54 1.32 9.17
N ARG A 202 8.94 0.44 9.99
CA ARG A 202 9.05 0.46 11.45
C ARG A 202 10.50 0.51 11.94
N GLY A 203 11.40 -0.21 11.30
CA GLY A 203 12.82 -0.26 11.65
C GLY A 203 13.62 0.98 11.21
N THR A 204 13.09 1.79 10.30
CA THR A 204 13.74 2.98 9.78
C THR A 204 13.25 4.28 10.44
N VAL A 205 12.09 4.25 11.14
CA VAL A 205 11.56 5.38 11.90
C VAL A 205 12.31 5.51 13.23
N LEU A 206 13.04 6.61 13.39
CA LEU A 206 13.81 6.91 14.60
C LEU A 206 12.98 7.62 15.66
N GLY A 207 12.07 8.50 15.23
CA GLY A 207 11.24 9.29 16.13
C GLY A 207 9.93 9.75 15.49
N LEU A 208 8.98 10.09 16.35
CA LEU A 208 7.67 10.62 15.96
C LEU A 208 7.30 11.81 16.86
N GLU A 209 6.61 12.79 16.31
CA GLU A 209 5.76 13.69 17.10
C GLU A 209 4.31 13.24 16.87
N VAL A 210 3.56 13.12 17.96
CA VAL A 210 2.19 12.61 17.94
C VAL A 210 1.29 13.49 18.79
N VAL A 211 0.10 13.80 18.30
CA VAL A 211 -0.95 14.47 19.08
C VAL A 211 -2.00 13.43 19.50
N LEU A 212 -2.23 13.31 20.81
CA LEU A 212 -3.21 12.39 21.39
C LEU A 212 -4.64 12.92 21.26
N ALA A 213 -5.62 12.07 21.59
CA ALA A 213 -7.03 12.40 21.50
C ALA A 213 -7.44 13.63 22.34
N ASP A 214 -6.82 13.83 23.51
CA ASP A 214 -7.06 14.97 24.41
C ASP A 214 -6.30 16.25 24.03
N GLY A 215 -5.58 16.22 22.90
CA GLY A 215 -4.75 17.32 22.42
C GLY A 215 -3.33 17.37 23.02
N THR A 216 -2.93 16.41 23.85
CA THR A 216 -1.55 16.33 24.36
C THR A 216 -0.57 16.07 23.22
N VAL A 217 0.48 16.89 23.11
CA VAL A 217 1.54 16.74 22.10
C VAL A 217 2.71 15.97 22.69
N LEU A 218 3.00 14.81 22.13
CA LEU A 218 4.17 13.98 22.48
C LEU A 218 5.37 14.32 21.58
N SER A 219 5.90 15.52 21.71
CA SER A 219 7.07 15.98 20.95
C SER A 219 8.37 15.31 21.37
N SER A 220 8.45 14.83 22.62
CA SER A 220 9.61 14.12 23.15
C SER A 220 9.88 12.76 22.49
N LEU A 221 8.92 12.21 21.74
CA LEU A 221 9.11 11.01 20.91
C LEU A 221 9.84 11.30 19.60
N LEU A 222 10.00 12.57 19.20
CA LEU A 222 10.76 12.95 18.01
C LEU A 222 12.26 12.91 18.34
N ARG A 223 12.84 11.71 18.20
CA ARG A 223 14.28 11.45 18.41
C ARG A 223 14.95 11.25 17.07
N GLU A 224 16.21 11.67 16.99
CA GLU A 224 17.05 11.51 15.80
C GLU A 224 18.17 10.51 16.02
N ASN A 225 18.32 10.01 17.26
CA ASN A 225 19.34 9.05 17.63
C ASN A 225 18.98 7.64 17.18
N ARG A 226 19.94 6.92 16.60
CA ARG A 226 19.78 5.50 16.23
C ARG A 226 19.70 4.55 17.43
N LYS A 227 20.21 4.97 18.59
CA LYS A 227 20.21 4.18 19.82
C LYS A 227 19.61 5.02 20.93
N ASP A 228 18.52 4.52 21.51
CA ASP A 228 17.89 5.04 22.71
C ASP A 228 17.25 3.86 23.46
N ASN A 229 17.84 3.50 24.62
CA ASN A 229 17.33 2.47 25.51
C ASN A 229 16.77 3.08 26.81
N THR A 230 16.33 4.34 26.77
CA THR A 230 15.82 5.08 27.92
C THR A 230 14.31 4.83 28.07
N GLY A 231 13.95 3.70 28.70
CA GLY A 231 12.55 3.31 28.92
C GLY A 231 11.89 2.56 27.76
N TYR A 232 10.57 2.52 27.77
CA TYR A 232 9.81 1.89 26.68
C TYR A 232 9.82 2.73 25.41
N ASP A 233 9.99 2.08 24.27
CA ASP A 233 9.94 2.73 22.96
C ASP A 233 8.49 2.99 22.51
N LEU A 234 7.87 4.04 23.07
CA LEU A 234 6.44 4.35 22.85
C LEU A 234 6.09 4.68 21.40
N LYS A 235 7.04 5.14 20.58
CA LYS A 235 6.75 5.41 19.15
C LYS A 235 6.24 4.16 18.44
N GLN A 236 6.64 2.96 18.88
CA GLN A 236 6.23 1.68 18.29
C GLN A 236 4.72 1.43 18.38
N LEU A 237 4.02 2.05 19.35
CA LEU A 237 2.58 1.94 19.50
C LEU A 237 1.83 2.71 18.41
N PHE A 238 2.41 3.79 17.88
CA PHE A 238 1.79 4.63 16.86
C PHE A 238 2.09 4.16 15.43
N ILE A 239 3.18 3.42 15.22
CA ILE A 239 3.54 2.85 13.92
C ILE A 239 2.62 1.65 13.64
N GLY A 240 1.76 1.78 12.63
CA GLY A 240 0.74 0.78 12.31
C GLY A 240 -0.54 0.88 13.15
N ALA A 241 -0.74 1.98 13.91
CA ALA A 241 -1.96 2.21 14.70
C ALA A 241 -3.14 2.76 13.88
N GLU A 242 -2.97 3.01 12.59
CA GLU A 242 -4.00 3.50 11.66
C GLU A 242 -4.77 4.74 12.17
N GLY A 243 -4.08 5.64 12.89
CA GLY A 243 -4.69 6.85 13.45
C GLY A 243 -5.66 6.63 14.61
N THR A 244 -5.67 5.43 15.22
CA THR A 244 -6.59 5.11 16.33
C THR A 244 -6.06 5.50 17.71
N LEU A 245 -4.73 5.65 17.87
CA LEU A 245 -4.08 6.00 19.16
C LEU A 245 -3.66 7.47 19.26
N GLY A 246 -3.46 8.12 18.12
CA GLY A 246 -3.00 9.50 18.00
C GLY A 246 -2.80 9.89 16.56
N VAL A 247 -2.56 11.17 16.30
CA VAL A 247 -2.28 11.73 14.99
C VAL A 247 -0.79 12.03 14.89
N VAL A 248 -0.07 11.33 14.01
CA VAL A 248 1.35 11.58 13.73
C VAL A 248 1.48 12.90 12.97
N THR A 249 2.29 13.83 13.49
CA THR A 249 2.49 15.16 12.91
C THR A 249 3.88 15.38 12.34
N LYS A 250 4.93 14.78 12.94
CA LYS A 250 6.30 14.82 12.42
C LYS A 250 6.96 13.45 12.55
N ILE A 251 7.91 13.19 11.66
CA ILE A 251 8.63 11.92 11.58
C ILE A 251 10.13 12.19 11.43
N ALA A 252 10.94 11.50 12.22
CA ALA A 252 12.37 11.34 11.98
C ALA A 252 12.62 9.94 11.41
N ILE A 253 13.20 9.88 10.20
CA ILE A 253 13.45 8.62 9.49
C ILE A 253 14.90 8.57 9.02
N ILE A 254 15.47 7.37 8.95
CA ILE A 254 16.79 7.17 8.38
C ILE A 254 16.70 6.86 6.90
N ALA A 255 17.38 7.68 6.09
CA ALA A 255 17.49 7.53 4.65
C ALA A 255 18.87 6.91 4.29
N PRO A 256 18.89 5.74 3.61
CA PRO A 256 20.12 5.15 3.13
C PRO A 256 20.68 5.93 1.93
N ARG A 257 21.96 5.67 1.60
CA ARG A 257 22.54 6.18 0.35
C ARG A 257 21.81 5.60 -0.86
N ALA A 258 21.51 6.46 -1.81
CA ALA A 258 20.89 6.08 -3.07
C ALA A 258 21.85 5.19 -3.89
N PRO A 259 21.37 4.09 -4.48
CA PRO A 259 22.20 3.29 -5.38
C PRO A 259 22.43 4.01 -6.70
N GLU A 260 23.66 3.96 -7.22
CA GLU A 260 24.03 4.58 -8.50
C GLU A 260 23.68 3.73 -9.72
N ALA A 261 23.54 2.41 -9.54
CA ALA A 261 23.08 1.53 -10.59
C ALA A 261 22.09 0.49 -10.11
N ARG A 262 21.12 0.21 -10.97
CA ARG A 262 20.03 -0.74 -10.78
C ARG A 262 19.94 -1.68 -11.96
N ILE A 263 19.89 -2.99 -11.71
CA ILE A 263 19.73 -4.02 -12.73
C ILE A 263 18.53 -4.89 -12.35
N VAL A 264 17.63 -5.09 -13.29
CA VAL A 264 16.48 -6.00 -13.17
C VAL A 264 16.74 -7.26 -13.98
N THR A 265 16.48 -8.40 -13.36
CA THR A 265 16.55 -9.72 -14.02
C THR A 265 15.21 -10.42 -13.83
N ILE A 266 14.62 -10.91 -14.93
CA ILE A 266 13.43 -11.77 -14.87
C ILE A 266 13.84 -13.22 -15.14
N PHE A 267 13.34 -14.13 -14.33
CA PHE A 267 13.44 -15.56 -14.50
C PHE A 267 12.06 -16.18 -14.76
N ALA A 268 12.01 -17.21 -15.58
CA ALA A 268 10.81 -18.01 -15.83
C ALA A 268 10.95 -19.38 -15.15
N CYS A 269 9.95 -19.79 -14.37
CA CYS A 269 9.93 -21.04 -13.61
C CYS A 269 8.68 -21.86 -13.94
N ASN A 270 8.79 -23.21 -13.81
CA ASN A 270 7.69 -24.12 -14.09
C ASN A 270 6.78 -24.35 -12.88
N THR A 271 7.34 -24.37 -11.68
CA THR A 271 6.63 -24.65 -10.43
C THR A 271 6.92 -23.60 -9.39
N PHE A 272 6.03 -23.43 -8.41
CA PHE A 272 6.28 -22.50 -7.31
C PHE A 272 7.43 -22.97 -6.41
N GLN A 273 7.65 -24.29 -6.31
CA GLN A 273 8.83 -24.83 -5.64
C GLN A 273 10.13 -24.32 -6.28
N ASN A 274 10.20 -24.24 -7.62
CA ASN A 274 11.34 -23.64 -8.31
C ASN A 274 11.50 -22.14 -7.99
N VAL A 275 10.41 -21.39 -7.82
CA VAL A 275 10.42 -19.99 -7.39
C VAL A 275 11.07 -19.85 -6.01
N VAL A 276 10.66 -20.70 -5.05
CA VAL A 276 11.23 -20.71 -3.69
C VAL A 276 12.72 -21.09 -3.69
N GLU A 277 13.09 -22.13 -4.43
CA GLU A 277 14.49 -22.55 -4.54
C GLU A 277 15.38 -21.47 -5.18
N LEU A 278 14.86 -20.79 -6.21
CA LEU A 278 15.54 -19.66 -6.85
C LEU A 278 15.77 -18.52 -5.87
N MET A 279 14.78 -18.20 -5.02
CA MET A 279 14.90 -17.20 -3.97
C MET A 279 16.00 -17.55 -2.96
N VAL A 280 16.09 -18.82 -2.54
CA VAL A 280 17.15 -19.29 -1.64
C VAL A 280 18.53 -19.07 -2.27
N GLU A 281 18.70 -19.42 -3.56
CA GLU A 281 19.97 -19.21 -4.27
C GLU A 281 20.31 -17.72 -4.45
N MET A 282 19.29 -16.85 -4.71
CA MET A 282 19.48 -15.40 -4.77
C MET A 282 19.98 -14.85 -3.43
N LYS A 283 19.32 -15.18 -2.32
CA LYS A 283 19.73 -14.76 -0.97
C LYS A 283 21.15 -15.27 -0.63
N ARG A 284 21.47 -16.51 -0.98
CA ARG A 284 22.78 -17.10 -0.68
C ARG A 284 23.93 -16.45 -1.45
N ARG A 285 23.71 -16.03 -2.71
CA ARG A 285 24.78 -15.64 -3.63
C ARG A 285 24.84 -14.15 -3.97
N LEU A 286 23.73 -13.44 -3.79
CA LEU A 286 23.57 -12.04 -4.22
C LEU A 286 23.10 -11.12 -3.06
N ALA A 287 23.14 -11.60 -1.81
CA ALA A 287 22.58 -10.89 -0.65
C ALA A 287 22.98 -9.41 -0.57
N GLU A 288 24.27 -9.09 -0.81
CA GLU A 288 24.80 -7.72 -0.72
C GLU A 288 24.19 -6.76 -1.76
N ASN A 289 23.82 -7.29 -2.92
CA ASN A 289 23.29 -6.51 -4.03
C ASN A 289 21.76 -6.62 -4.19
N LEU A 290 21.15 -7.62 -3.51
CA LEU A 290 19.74 -7.92 -3.65
C LEU A 290 18.88 -6.81 -3.05
N SER A 291 18.05 -6.17 -3.86
CA SER A 291 17.20 -5.05 -3.45
C SER A 291 15.73 -5.47 -3.32
N ALA A 292 15.20 -6.21 -4.28
CA ALA A 292 13.83 -6.70 -4.26
C ALA A 292 13.70 -8.02 -5.02
N VAL A 293 12.76 -8.86 -4.60
CA VAL A 293 12.39 -10.09 -5.33
C VAL A 293 10.87 -10.22 -5.33
N GLU A 294 10.32 -10.12 -6.54
CA GLU A 294 8.89 -10.19 -6.82
C GLU A 294 8.56 -11.45 -7.60
N PHE A 295 7.37 -12.01 -7.39
CA PHE A 295 6.87 -13.06 -8.26
C PHE A 295 5.49 -12.71 -8.82
N PHE A 296 5.16 -13.28 -9.96
CA PHE A 296 3.83 -13.23 -10.54
C PHE A 296 3.58 -14.48 -11.39
N ASP A 297 2.34 -14.92 -11.40
CA ASP A 297 1.94 -16.07 -12.19
C ASP A 297 1.68 -15.71 -13.66
N ARG A 298 1.53 -16.75 -14.49
CA ARG A 298 1.28 -16.59 -15.92
C ARG A 298 -0.01 -15.82 -16.22
N GLU A 299 -1.07 -16.04 -15.45
CA GLU A 299 -2.34 -15.33 -15.64
C GLU A 299 -2.19 -13.84 -15.37
N SER A 300 -1.38 -13.45 -14.39
CA SER A 300 -1.05 -12.06 -14.10
C SER A 300 -0.27 -11.41 -15.25
N LEU A 301 0.73 -12.09 -15.81
CA LEU A 301 1.47 -11.57 -16.98
C LEU A 301 0.54 -11.43 -18.18
N LYS A 302 -0.26 -12.47 -18.48
CA LYS A 302 -1.20 -12.47 -19.60
C LYS A 302 -2.16 -11.28 -19.52
N LEU A 303 -2.78 -11.07 -18.36
CA LEU A 303 -3.66 -9.92 -18.14
C LEU A 303 -2.92 -8.60 -18.38
N THR A 304 -1.69 -8.46 -17.88
CA THR A 304 -0.90 -7.22 -18.03
C THR A 304 -0.58 -6.92 -19.49
N VAL A 305 -0.15 -7.93 -20.24
CA VAL A 305 0.19 -7.80 -21.68
C VAL A 305 -1.06 -7.52 -22.53
N GLU A 306 -2.18 -8.16 -22.22
CA GLU A 306 -3.44 -7.99 -22.96
C GLU A 306 -4.09 -6.61 -22.73
N THR A 307 -3.89 -6.01 -21.54
CA THR A 307 -4.64 -4.81 -21.15
C THR A 307 -3.84 -3.51 -21.17
N LEU A 308 -2.51 -3.59 -21.05
CA LEU A 308 -1.68 -2.40 -20.89
C LEU A 308 -0.82 -2.10 -22.11
N PRO A 309 -0.95 -0.91 -22.72
CA PRO A 309 -0.13 -0.51 -23.86
C PRO A 309 1.38 -0.60 -23.54
N GLY A 310 2.13 -1.18 -24.46
CA GLY A 310 3.60 -1.30 -24.36
C GLY A 310 4.11 -2.41 -23.45
N ALA A 311 3.24 -3.13 -22.72
CA ALA A 311 3.64 -4.34 -22.00
C ALA A 311 3.91 -5.49 -23.00
N LYS A 312 5.04 -6.17 -22.84
CA LYS A 312 5.42 -7.30 -23.72
C LYS A 312 5.87 -8.48 -22.87
N ASP A 313 5.52 -9.69 -23.32
CA ASP A 313 6.06 -10.91 -22.72
C ASP A 313 7.60 -10.88 -22.82
N PRO A 314 8.34 -11.00 -21.70
CA PRO A 314 9.80 -11.01 -21.73
C PRO A 314 10.38 -12.27 -22.41
N PHE A 315 9.56 -13.29 -22.63
CA PHE A 315 9.92 -14.52 -23.28
C PHE A 315 8.94 -14.86 -24.42
N PRO A 316 8.84 -13.97 -25.45
CA PRO A 316 7.93 -14.18 -26.55
C PRO A 316 8.26 -15.46 -27.29
N TYR A 317 7.23 -16.00 -27.91
CA TYR A 317 7.33 -17.18 -28.78
C TYR A 317 8.12 -16.83 -30.05
N ASP A 318 9.01 -17.73 -30.47
CA ASP A 318 9.71 -17.67 -31.74
C ASP A 318 9.15 -18.79 -32.64
N GLU A 319 8.25 -18.44 -33.55
CA GLU A 319 7.56 -19.39 -34.45
C GLU A 319 8.53 -20.11 -35.39
N ASP A 320 9.70 -19.52 -35.65
CA ASP A 320 10.73 -20.05 -36.57
C ASP A 320 11.72 -21.02 -35.89
N ALA A 321 11.60 -21.30 -34.60
CA ALA A 321 12.63 -22.02 -33.86
C ALA A 321 12.59 -23.56 -33.99
N GLY A 322 11.59 -24.15 -34.68
CA GLY A 322 11.54 -25.58 -35.05
C GLY A 322 11.60 -26.59 -33.89
N CYS A 323 11.50 -26.15 -32.65
CA CYS A 323 11.39 -27.00 -31.47
C CYS A 323 9.91 -27.10 -31.06
N ASN A 324 9.52 -28.22 -30.46
CA ASN A 324 8.19 -28.43 -29.86
C ASN A 324 8.00 -27.44 -28.68
N GLU A 325 7.89 -26.15 -29.01
CA GLU A 325 7.89 -25.04 -28.06
C GLU A 325 6.56 -24.89 -27.33
N ASP A 326 5.47 -25.45 -27.84
CA ASP A 326 4.21 -25.56 -27.10
C ASP A 326 4.39 -26.33 -25.79
N ILE A 327 5.29 -27.32 -25.75
CA ILE A 327 5.62 -28.04 -24.50
C ILE A 327 6.39 -27.14 -23.51
N LEU A 328 7.26 -26.24 -23.99
CA LEU A 328 7.98 -25.29 -23.12
C LEU A 328 7.08 -24.16 -22.65
N ARG A 329 6.19 -23.68 -23.52
CA ARG A 329 5.22 -22.61 -23.20
C ARG A 329 4.18 -23.05 -22.17
N THR A 330 3.69 -24.29 -22.27
CA THR A 330 2.76 -24.88 -21.27
C THR A 330 3.43 -25.14 -19.92
N LYS A 331 4.75 -25.17 -19.85
CA LYS A 331 5.52 -25.43 -18.63
C LYS A 331 5.81 -24.18 -17.80
N ILE A 332 5.96 -22.97 -18.41
CA ILE A 332 6.26 -21.74 -17.67
C ILE A 332 4.97 -21.25 -17.00
N GLN A 333 4.92 -21.32 -15.68
CA GLN A 333 3.78 -20.89 -14.87
C GLN A 333 4.07 -19.65 -14.03
N PHE A 334 5.36 -19.36 -13.77
CA PHE A 334 5.78 -18.30 -12.85
C PHE A 334 6.92 -17.48 -13.43
N TYR A 335 6.93 -16.23 -13.05
CA TYR A 335 7.98 -15.26 -13.33
C TYR A 335 8.49 -14.69 -12.02
N VAL A 336 9.81 -14.55 -11.91
CA VAL A 336 10.47 -13.93 -10.75
C VAL A 336 11.25 -12.72 -11.24
N ALA A 337 10.86 -11.53 -10.80
CA ALA A 337 11.57 -10.28 -11.06
C ALA A 337 12.50 -9.99 -9.88
N MET A 338 13.79 -9.98 -10.14
CA MET A 338 14.85 -9.68 -9.18
C MET A 338 15.45 -8.32 -9.48
N GLU A 339 15.49 -7.42 -8.49
CA GLU A 339 16.23 -6.17 -8.54
C GLU A 339 17.53 -6.30 -7.77
N THR A 340 18.62 -5.87 -8.38
CA THR A 340 19.94 -5.76 -7.75
C THR A 340 20.49 -4.36 -7.95
N THR A 341 21.24 -3.86 -6.96
CA THR A 341 21.78 -2.50 -6.95
C THR A 341 23.23 -2.47 -6.50
N VAL A 342 23.97 -1.44 -6.92
CA VAL A 342 25.29 -1.09 -6.44
C VAL A 342 25.35 0.42 -6.12
N ASN A 343 26.16 0.77 -5.12
CA ASN A 343 26.31 2.15 -4.66
C ASN A 343 27.37 2.93 -5.47
N GLU A 344 28.18 2.24 -6.28
CA GLU A 344 29.20 2.84 -7.15
C GLU A 344 28.96 2.39 -8.59
N LYS A 345 28.86 3.35 -9.50
CA LYS A 345 28.65 3.09 -10.93
C LYS A 345 29.73 2.20 -11.55
N ALA A 346 30.97 2.37 -11.10
CA ALA A 346 32.10 1.54 -11.54
C ALA A 346 31.90 0.04 -11.28
N MET A 347 31.10 -0.34 -10.27
CA MET A 347 30.81 -1.74 -9.92
C MET A 347 29.71 -2.36 -10.78
N GLU A 348 29.01 -1.60 -11.62
CA GLU A 348 27.90 -2.10 -12.44
C GLU A 348 28.34 -3.24 -13.38
N SER A 349 29.48 -3.07 -14.06
CA SER A 349 29.98 -4.09 -14.99
C SER A 349 30.29 -5.42 -14.29
N ARG A 350 30.86 -5.35 -13.09
CA ARG A 350 31.15 -6.52 -12.25
C ARG A 350 29.85 -7.20 -11.78
N LEU A 351 28.87 -6.40 -11.35
CA LEU A 351 27.56 -6.93 -10.97
C LEU A 351 26.87 -7.62 -12.16
N ARG A 352 26.90 -7.03 -13.35
CA ARG A 352 26.35 -7.65 -14.58
C ARG A 352 27.00 -9.00 -14.89
N ALA A 353 28.35 -9.10 -14.78
CA ALA A 353 29.06 -10.35 -14.96
C ALA A 353 28.65 -11.41 -13.92
N ASN A 354 28.54 -11.02 -12.66
CA ASN A 354 28.09 -11.90 -11.57
C ASN A 354 26.66 -12.39 -11.80
N LEU A 355 25.74 -11.51 -12.21
CA LEU A 355 24.34 -11.84 -12.53
C LEU A 355 24.25 -12.82 -13.69
N LEU A 356 25.04 -12.62 -14.74
CA LEU A 356 25.08 -13.53 -15.88
C LEU A 356 25.60 -14.92 -15.48
N ASN A 357 26.65 -14.99 -14.67
CA ASN A 357 27.19 -16.25 -14.15
C ASN A 357 26.17 -16.94 -13.21
N PHE A 358 25.51 -16.17 -12.34
CA PHE A 358 24.41 -16.68 -11.51
C PHE A 358 23.30 -17.26 -12.37
N ALA A 359 22.75 -16.48 -13.31
CA ALA A 359 21.64 -16.90 -14.16
C ALA A 359 21.97 -18.17 -14.97
N ARG A 360 23.15 -18.23 -15.59
CA ARG A 360 23.62 -19.42 -16.32
C ARG A 360 23.75 -20.66 -15.42
N SER A 361 24.06 -20.48 -14.16
CA SER A 361 24.21 -21.62 -13.22
C SER A 361 22.88 -22.22 -12.80
N VAL A 362 21.80 -21.43 -12.77
CA VAL A 362 20.46 -21.85 -12.29
C VAL A 362 19.47 -22.17 -13.42
N VAL A 363 19.75 -21.79 -14.68
CA VAL A 363 18.83 -22.00 -15.82
C VAL A 363 19.07 -23.35 -16.51
N ILE A 364 17.96 -24.03 -16.83
CA ILE A 364 17.90 -25.28 -17.59
C ILE A 364 18.00 -24.94 -19.10
N GLY A 365 18.97 -25.44 -19.85
CA GLY A 365 19.01 -25.28 -21.29
C GLY A 365 20.23 -24.54 -21.81
N ASP A 366 20.45 -24.67 -23.13
CA ASP A 366 21.59 -24.06 -23.83
C ASP A 366 21.27 -22.61 -24.20
N THR A 367 21.93 -21.67 -23.51
CA THR A 367 21.80 -20.22 -23.77
C THR A 367 22.37 -19.80 -25.13
N ARG A 368 22.78 -20.75 -26.00
CA ARG A 368 23.45 -20.49 -27.29
C ARG A 368 22.51 -20.15 -28.46
N ARG A 369 21.18 -20.27 -28.31
CA ARG A 369 20.21 -20.07 -29.40
C ARG A 369 19.13 -19.03 -29.13
N SER A 370 19.44 -17.83 -28.64
CA SER A 370 18.55 -16.68 -28.86
C SER A 370 19.16 -15.80 -29.94
N ARG A 371 18.77 -16.02 -31.20
CA ARG A 371 18.99 -15.12 -32.33
C ARG A 371 18.04 -13.91 -32.23
N GLY A 372 18.16 -13.12 -31.18
CA GLY A 372 17.55 -11.81 -31.09
C GLY A 372 18.59 -10.85 -30.55
N ASN A 373 18.56 -9.59 -30.95
CA ASN A 373 19.53 -8.52 -30.66
C ASN A 373 19.85 -8.23 -29.19
N PHE A 374 19.54 -9.13 -28.26
CA PHE A 374 19.59 -8.89 -26.80
C PHE A 374 20.77 -9.59 -26.08
N VAL A 375 21.60 -10.35 -26.76
CA VAL A 375 22.79 -11.00 -26.17
C VAL A 375 24.04 -10.69 -27.02
N ARG A 376 24.28 -9.41 -27.29
CA ARG A 376 25.57 -8.95 -27.77
C ARG A 376 26.21 -8.14 -26.65
N ILE A 377 27.11 -8.75 -25.95
CA ILE A 377 28.32 -8.21 -25.29
C ILE A 377 28.71 -9.21 -24.20
N LEU A 378 29.61 -10.13 -24.50
CA LEU A 378 30.64 -10.53 -23.55
C LEU A 378 31.74 -11.40 -24.21
N PRO A 379 33.01 -11.25 -23.83
CA PRO A 379 34.12 -12.03 -24.36
C PRO A 379 34.03 -13.51 -23.97
N LYS A 380 34.59 -14.35 -24.81
CA LYS A 380 34.72 -15.80 -24.59
C LYS A 380 35.56 -16.09 -23.35
N PHE A 381 34.93 -16.35 -22.21
CA PHE A 381 35.59 -17.04 -21.11
C PHE A 381 35.21 -18.52 -21.16
N ARG A 382 36.19 -19.34 -21.51
CA ARG A 382 36.14 -20.82 -21.47
C ARG A 382 36.39 -21.20 -20.00
N ASN A 383 35.36 -21.58 -19.25
CA ASN A 383 35.50 -22.34 -18.02
C ASN A 383 34.37 -23.37 -17.94
N ASP A 384 34.64 -24.57 -18.41
CA ASP A 384 33.74 -25.73 -18.39
C ASP A 384 33.48 -26.28 -16.97
N ASP A 385 34.27 -25.89 -15.96
CA ASP A 385 34.18 -26.43 -14.60
C ASP A 385 33.04 -25.89 -13.77
N MET A 386 32.47 -24.72 -14.11
CA MET A 386 31.35 -24.16 -13.37
C MET A 386 29.98 -24.74 -13.73
N ARG A 387 29.89 -25.50 -14.83
CA ARG A 387 28.64 -26.15 -15.29
C ARG A 387 28.16 -27.32 -14.43
N LYS A 388 29.04 -27.91 -13.62
CA LYS A 388 28.78 -29.18 -12.91
C LYS A 388 28.15 -29.03 -11.52
N ARG A 389 27.98 -27.83 -10.97
CA ARG A 389 27.58 -27.63 -9.54
C ARG A 389 26.30 -26.83 -9.30
N GLY A 390 25.63 -26.33 -10.32
CA GLY A 390 24.39 -25.54 -10.13
C GLY A 390 23.12 -26.39 -10.24
N LYS A 391 22.24 -26.31 -9.29
CA LYS A 391 20.87 -26.88 -9.39
C LYS A 391 20.12 -26.11 -10.48
N LYS A 392 19.62 -26.81 -11.48
CA LYS A 392 18.85 -26.24 -12.59
C LYS A 392 17.42 -26.00 -12.14
N ILE A 393 17.04 -24.72 -11.95
CA ILE A 393 15.82 -24.30 -11.27
C ILE A 393 14.89 -23.52 -12.22
N ALA A 394 15.44 -22.59 -13.00
CA ALA A 394 14.67 -21.76 -13.93
C ALA A 394 14.78 -22.25 -15.37
N GLN A 395 13.82 -21.91 -16.23
CA GLN A 395 13.79 -22.28 -17.65
C GLN A 395 14.48 -21.23 -18.52
N ARG A 396 14.21 -19.95 -18.28
CA ARG A 396 14.73 -18.81 -19.03
C ARG A 396 15.09 -17.67 -18.08
N PHE A 397 15.89 -16.72 -18.56
CA PHE A 397 16.15 -15.46 -17.87
C PHE A 397 16.37 -14.33 -18.87
N MET A 398 16.14 -13.10 -18.41
CA MET A 398 16.42 -11.86 -19.12
C MET A 398 16.99 -10.82 -18.16
N ILE A 399 18.15 -10.24 -18.50
CA ILE A 399 18.80 -9.18 -17.72
C ILE A 399 18.59 -7.85 -18.44
N SER A 400 18.19 -6.80 -17.73
CA SER A 400 18.02 -5.47 -18.29
C SER A 400 19.34 -4.91 -18.84
N VAL A 401 19.30 -4.27 -19.99
CA VAL A 401 20.49 -3.70 -20.66
C VAL A 401 20.78 -2.26 -20.24
N ASN A 402 19.74 -1.52 -19.84
CA ASN A 402 19.80 -0.14 -19.35
C ASN A 402 18.61 0.16 -18.42
N ASN A 403 18.55 1.35 -17.87
CA ASN A 403 17.50 1.77 -16.93
C ASN A 403 16.10 1.75 -17.56
N LYS A 404 15.95 2.14 -18.83
CA LYS A 404 14.65 2.07 -19.54
C LYS A 404 14.15 0.62 -19.58
N HIS A 405 14.98 -0.30 -20.03
CA HIS A 405 14.65 -1.72 -20.08
C HIS A 405 14.42 -2.31 -18.68
N ALA A 406 15.17 -1.86 -17.66
CA ALA A 406 14.91 -2.24 -16.27
C ALA A 406 13.51 -1.84 -15.80
N ASN A 407 13.07 -0.62 -16.14
CA ASN A 407 11.73 -0.15 -15.84
C ASN A 407 10.65 -0.91 -16.63
N GLU A 408 10.88 -1.21 -17.90
CA GLU A 408 9.96 -2.01 -18.74
C GLU A 408 9.75 -3.40 -18.12
N LEU A 409 10.82 -4.09 -17.73
CA LEU A 409 10.74 -5.39 -17.07
C LEU A 409 10.06 -5.34 -15.71
N TRP A 410 10.39 -4.34 -14.89
CA TRP A 410 9.81 -4.15 -13.57
C TRP A 410 8.31 -3.86 -13.64
N ASN A 411 7.90 -3.06 -14.60
CA ASN A 411 6.51 -2.68 -14.84
C ASN A 411 5.60 -3.87 -15.19
N LEU A 412 6.12 -4.98 -15.66
CA LEU A 412 5.32 -6.21 -15.88
C LEU A 412 4.69 -6.70 -14.57
N ARG A 413 5.40 -6.52 -13.44
CA ARG A 413 4.90 -6.86 -12.09
C ARG A 413 4.14 -5.69 -11.46
N GLU A 414 4.70 -4.49 -11.50
CA GLU A 414 4.16 -3.34 -10.76
C GLU A 414 2.83 -2.85 -11.32
N ARG A 415 2.58 -3.03 -12.61
CA ARG A 415 1.34 -2.60 -13.25
C ARG A 415 0.21 -3.65 -13.24
N ILE A 416 0.40 -4.83 -12.64
CA ILE A 416 -0.68 -5.83 -12.48
C ILE A 416 -1.91 -5.22 -11.77
N PRO A 417 -1.79 -4.44 -10.67
CA PRO A 417 -2.94 -3.79 -10.04
C PRO A 417 -3.70 -2.82 -10.95
N VAL A 418 -3.01 -2.21 -11.92
CA VAL A 418 -3.62 -1.34 -12.94
C VAL A 418 -4.36 -2.19 -13.97
N ALA A 419 -3.74 -3.27 -14.46
CA ALA A 419 -4.35 -4.21 -15.39
C ALA A 419 -5.66 -4.82 -14.83
N LEU A 420 -5.68 -5.12 -13.54
CA LEU A 420 -6.86 -5.63 -12.85
C LEU A 420 -8.09 -4.69 -12.92
N LYS A 421 -7.91 -3.37 -13.07
CA LYS A 421 -9.05 -2.44 -13.25
C LYS A 421 -9.85 -2.71 -14.52
N TYR A 422 -9.21 -3.30 -15.53
CA TYR A 422 -9.85 -3.64 -16.80
C TYR A 422 -10.46 -5.06 -16.80
N ALA A 423 -10.20 -5.84 -15.73
CA ALA A 423 -10.68 -7.23 -15.62
C ALA A 423 -12.07 -7.36 -14.99
N GLY A 424 -12.73 -6.25 -14.63
CA GLY A 424 -14.04 -6.22 -13.99
C GLY A 424 -13.98 -5.95 -12.50
N ALA A 425 -14.93 -6.47 -11.71
CA ALA A 425 -14.91 -6.35 -10.26
C ALA A 425 -13.78 -7.19 -9.66
N VAL A 426 -13.01 -6.60 -8.73
CA VAL A 426 -11.85 -7.25 -8.12
C VAL A 426 -12.01 -7.37 -6.62
N TYR A 427 -11.88 -8.61 -6.12
CA TYR A 427 -11.71 -8.94 -4.71
C TYR A 427 -10.21 -9.08 -4.44
N LYS A 428 -9.68 -8.25 -3.52
CA LYS A 428 -8.24 -8.15 -3.24
C LYS A 428 -7.95 -8.61 -1.83
N TYR A 429 -7.03 -9.55 -1.73
CA TYR A 429 -6.51 -10.04 -0.45
C TYR A 429 -5.00 -9.84 -0.42
N ASP A 430 -4.57 -9.16 0.60
CA ASP A 430 -3.18 -8.88 0.94
C ASP A 430 -2.87 -9.65 2.22
N VAL A 431 -2.13 -10.73 2.09
CA VAL A 431 -1.88 -11.67 3.19
C VAL A 431 -0.41 -12.06 3.24
N SER A 432 0.10 -12.36 4.40
CA SER A 432 1.41 -13.00 4.51
C SER A 432 1.28 -14.46 4.92
N LEU A 433 2.13 -15.28 4.35
CA LEU A 433 2.18 -16.73 4.54
C LEU A 433 3.64 -17.21 4.57
N PRO A 434 3.94 -18.37 5.19
CA PRO A 434 5.21 -19.04 4.93
C PRO A 434 5.40 -19.18 3.42
N THR A 435 6.54 -18.74 2.89
CA THR A 435 6.77 -18.59 1.45
C THR A 435 6.40 -19.85 0.65
N ILE A 436 6.68 -21.04 1.19
CA ILE A 436 6.36 -22.31 0.55
C ILE A 436 4.84 -22.56 0.41
N LYS A 437 4.01 -21.89 1.23
CA LYS A 437 2.55 -22.05 1.27
C LYS A 437 1.79 -20.96 0.51
N MET A 438 2.48 -19.92 0.06
CA MET A 438 1.83 -18.75 -0.54
C MET A 438 0.97 -19.10 -1.75
N TYR A 439 1.51 -19.89 -2.69
CA TYR A 439 0.81 -20.15 -3.94
C TYR A 439 -0.23 -21.27 -3.83
N GLU A 440 -0.12 -22.15 -2.86
CA GLU A 440 -1.14 -23.18 -2.57
C GLU A 440 -2.51 -22.53 -2.33
N LEU A 441 -2.56 -21.35 -1.70
CA LEU A 441 -3.82 -20.60 -1.51
C LEU A 441 -4.45 -20.21 -2.86
N VAL A 442 -3.63 -19.82 -3.84
CA VAL A 442 -4.10 -19.46 -5.20
C VAL A 442 -4.68 -20.70 -5.89
N GLU A 443 -3.97 -21.83 -5.83
CA GLU A 443 -4.38 -23.11 -6.44
C GLU A 443 -5.70 -23.60 -5.82
N ARG A 444 -5.78 -23.64 -4.49
CA ARG A 444 -7.02 -24.04 -3.78
C ARG A 444 -8.19 -23.10 -4.11
N MET A 445 -7.93 -21.82 -4.30
CA MET A 445 -8.99 -20.87 -4.69
C MET A 445 -9.50 -21.17 -6.11
N ARG A 446 -8.61 -21.49 -7.06
CA ARG A 446 -9.00 -21.92 -8.40
C ARG A 446 -9.85 -23.21 -8.37
N GLU A 447 -9.42 -24.21 -7.62
CA GLU A 447 -10.16 -25.46 -7.41
C GLU A 447 -11.57 -25.18 -6.83
N ARG A 448 -11.68 -24.30 -5.82
CA ARG A 448 -12.98 -23.95 -5.22
C ARG A 448 -13.95 -23.31 -6.21
N PHE A 449 -13.48 -22.51 -7.14
CA PHE A 449 -14.32 -21.94 -8.19
C PHE A 449 -14.66 -22.99 -9.26
N ALA A 450 -13.72 -23.82 -9.66
CA ALA A 450 -13.95 -24.88 -10.64
C ALA A 450 -15.01 -25.90 -10.17
N VAL A 451 -14.94 -26.35 -8.92
CA VAL A 451 -15.93 -27.28 -8.32
C VAL A 451 -17.35 -26.67 -8.32
N ARG A 452 -17.48 -25.33 -8.40
CA ARG A 452 -18.77 -24.64 -8.46
C ARG A 452 -19.18 -24.19 -9.86
N GLY A 453 -18.40 -24.55 -10.89
CA GLY A 453 -18.65 -24.16 -12.26
C GLY A 453 -18.53 -22.66 -12.51
N MET A 454 -17.72 -21.96 -11.72
CA MET A 454 -17.53 -20.49 -11.79
C MET A 454 -16.20 -20.09 -12.44
N ASP A 455 -15.38 -21.01 -12.86
CA ASP A 455 -14.03 -20.80 -13.40
C ASP A 455 -13.99 -20.01 -14.72
N GLU A 456 -15.05 -20.07 -15.54
CA GLU A 456 -15.17 -19.26 -16.74
C GLU A 456 -15.52 -17.77 -16.45
N GLU A 457 -16.23 -17.51 -15.34
CA GLU A 457 -16.64 -16.16 -14.95
C GLU A 457 -15.60 -15.43 -14.10
N VAL A 458 -14.73 -16.19 -13.43
CA VAL A 458 -13.80 -15.71 -12.41
C VAL A 458 -12.36 -16.05 -12.77
N LYS A 459 -11.46 -15.07 -12.71
CA LYS A 459 -10.03 -15.29 -12.83
C LYS A 459 -9.37 -15.12 -11.46
N VAL A 460 -8.52 -16.06 -11.07
CA VAL A 460 -7.74 -16.03 -9.83
C VAL A 460 -6.27 -15.80 -10.17
N LEU A 461 -5.70 -14.70 -9.70
CA LEU A 461 -4.33 -14.26 -9.95
C LEU A 461 -3.53 -14.23 -8.65
N GLY A 462 -2.27 -14.67 -8.73
CA GLY A 462 -1.33 -14.67 -7.62
C GLY A 462 -0.03 -13.96 -8.00
N TYR A 463 0.31 -12.91 -7.27
CA TYR A 463 1.59 -12.21 -7.37
C TYR A 463 1.96 -11.63 -6.00
N GLY A 464 3.20 -11.20 -5.82
CA GLY A 464 3.56 -10.61 -4.53
C GLY A 464 5.06 -10.47 -4.29
N HIS A 465 5.37 -10.03 -3.07
CA HIS A 465 6.72 -9.81 -2.58
C HIS A 465 7.29 -11.15 -2.07
N LEU A 466 8.05 -11.83 -2.93
CA LEU A 466 8.59 -13.16 -2.60
C LEU A 466 9.55 -13.08 -1.41
N GLY A 467 10.21 -11.93 -1.28
CA GLY A 467 11.26 -11.72 -0.28
C GLY A 467 10.80 -11.76 1.16
N ASP A 468 9.56 -11.37 1.43
CA ASP A 468 8.97 -11.22 2.76
C ASP A 468 7.71 -12.05 3.00
N GLY A 469 7.29 -12.87 2.02
CA GLY A 469 6.16 -13.78 2.16
C GLY A 469 4.80 -13.13 1.97
N ASN A 470 4.73 -11.95 1.32
CA ASN A 470 3.48 -11.28 1.04
C ASN A 470 2.87 -11.73 -0.29
N LEU A 471 1.64 -12.23 -0.22
CA LEU A 471 0.82 -12.63 -1.36
C LEU A 471 -0.29 -11.61 -1.61
N HIS A 472 -0.37 -11.09 -2.82
CA HIS A 472 -1.54 -10.41 -3.36
C HIS A 472 -2.40 -11.39 -4.13
N LEU A 473 -3.38 -12.00 -3.45
CA LEU A 473 -4.40 -12.84 -4.08
C LEU A 473 -5.50 -11.93 -4.63
N ASN A 474 -5.71 -11.96 -5.94
CA ASN A 474 -6.74 -11.18 -6.60
C ASN A 474 -7.70 -12.08 -7.36
N ILE A 475 -8.98 -11.87 -7.13
CA ILE A 475 -10.06 -12.57 -7.83
C ILE A 475 -10.84 -11.53 -8.62
N SER A 476 -10.83 -11.64 -9.96
CA SER A 476 -11.59 -10.74 -10.83
C SER A 476 -12.82 -11.43 -11.41
N ARG A 477 -13.95 -10.72 -11.48
CA ARG A 477 -15.19 -11.20 -12.05
C ARG A 477 -15.71 -10.20 -13.10
N LYS A 478 -15.92 -10.69 -14.34
CA LYS A 478 -16.32 -9.83 -15.47
C LYS A 478 -17.67 -9.14 -15.27
N LYS A 479 -18.64 -9.81 -14.68
CA LYS A 479 -20.04 -9.33 -14.52
C LYS A 479 -20.28 -8.42 -13.31
N GLY A 480 -19.24 -7.85 -12.69
CA GLY A 480 -19.37 -7.01 -11.51
C GLY A 480 -19.34 -7.80 -10.17
N PRO A 481 -19.46 -7.10 -9.01
CA PRO A 481 -19.40 -7.76 -7.70
C PRO A 481 -20.61 -8.66 -7.47
N CYS A 482 -20.41 -9.80 -6.77
CA CYS A 482 -21.45 -10.77 -6.48
C CYS A 482 -21.28 -11.36 -5.07
N LYS A 483 -22.38 -11.49 -4.33
CA LYS A 483 -22.37 -12.09 -2.98
C LYS A 483 -21.97 -13.56 -3.00
N ASP A 484 -22.41 -14.32 -4.02
CA ASP A 484 -22.06 -15.73 -4.15
C ASP A 484 -20.56 -15.92 -4.39
N THR A 485 -19.96 -15.05 -5.21
CA THR A 485 -18.51 -15.03 -5.41
C THR A 485 -17.79 -14.75 -4.10
N LEU A 486 -18.25 -13.75 -3.32
CA LEU A 486 -17.65 -13.45 -2.01
C LEU A 486 -17.80 -14.63 -1.03
N ALA A 487 -18.94 -15.32 -1.02
CA ALA A 487 -19.19 -16.49 -0.17
C ALA A 487 -18.30 -17.70 -0.53
N VAL A 488 -17.80 -17.79 -1.76
CA VAL A 488 -16.77 -18.80 -2.13
C VAL A 488 -15.42 -18.44 -1.56
N ILE A 489 -15.09 -17.13 -1.52
CA ILE A 489 -13.80 -16.61 -1.10
C ILE A 489 -13.70 -16.57 0.44
N GLU A 490 -14.70 -15.97 1.09
CA GLU A 490 -14.74 -15.77 2.53
C GLU A 490 -15.72 -16.77 3.19
N PRO A 491 -15.38 -17.35 4.36
CA PRO A 491 -14.20 -17.07 5.18
C PRO A 491 -12.93 -17.86 4.79
N PHE A 492 -12.96 -18.67 3.75
CA PHE A 492 -11.91 -19.63 3.39
C PHE A 492 -10.49 -19.01 3.32
N VAL A 493 -10.34 -17.83 2.70
CA VAL A 493 -9.02 -17.18 2.59
C VAL A 493 -8.44 -16.89 3.97
N TYR A 494 -9.24 -16.36 4.88
CA TYR A 494 -8.79 -16.03 6.23
C TYR A 494 -8.54 -17.29 7.08
N ASP A 495 -9.39 -18.32 6.95
CA ASP A 495 -9.22 -19.60 7.63
C ASP A 495 -7.91 -20.26 7.20
N TYR A 496 -7.63 -20.32 5.89
CA TYR A 496 -6.37 -20.84 5.35
C TYR A 496 -5.14 -20.08 5.88
N VAL A 497 -5.21 -18.75 5.89
CA VAL A 497 -4.11 -17.91 6.37
C VAL A 497 -3.81 -18.17 7.84
N THR A 498 -4.84 -18.25 8.68
CA THR A 498 -4.67 -18.48 10.12
C THR A 498 -4.23 -19.90 10.45
N GLU A 499 -4.73 -20.92 9.73
CA GLU A 499 -4.27 -22.30 9.82
C GLU A 499 -2.74 -22.43 9.58
N HIS A 500 -2.23 -21.65 8.63
CA HIS A 500 -0.80 -21.62 8.30
C HIS A 500 0.00 -20.57 9.08
N LYS A 501 -0.54 -20.01 10.17
CA LYS A 501 0.10 -18.98 11.02
C LYS A 501 0.54 -17.74 10.23
N GLY A 502 -0.21 -17.39 9.18
CA GLY A 502 -0.02 -16.20 8.37
C GLY A 502 -0.69 -14.97 8.99
N SER A 503 -0.61 -13.84 8.27
CA SER A 503 -1.30 -12.60 8.63
C SER A 503 -2.42 -12.30 7.64
N VAL A 504 -3.60 -11.96 8.15
CA VAL A 504 -4.79 -11.57 7.35
C VAL A 504 -4.61 -10.20 6.66
N SER A 505 -3.57 -9.46 7.02
CA SER A 505 -3.14 -8.25 6.36
C SER A 505 -1.63 -8.12 6.44
N ALA A 506 -0.94 -8.24 5.30
CA ALA A 506 0.52 -8.14 5.25
C ALA A 506 0.99 -6.68 5.39
N GLU A 507 0.42 -5.77 4.57
CA GLU A 507 0.85 -4.37 4.50
C GLU A 507 -0.31 -3.35 4.49
N HIS A 508 -1.53 -3.73 4.02
CA HIS A 508 -2.62 -2.77 3.81
C HIS A 508 -3.31 -2.29 5.10
N GLY A 509 -3.07 -2.95 6.24
CA GLY A 509 -3.79 -2.70 7.48
C GLY A 509 -5.18 -3.35 7.51
N LEU A 510 -5.96 -3.06 8.54
CA LEU A 510 -7.30 -3.60 8.74
C LEU A 510 -8.40 -2.60 8.34
N GLY A 511 -8.19 -1.30 8.63
CA GLY A 511 -9.12 -0.23 8.34
C GLY A 511 -10.54 -0.51 8.83
N ALA A 512 -11.53 -0.19 8.01
CA ALA A 512 -12.93 -0.55 8.21
C ALA A 512 -13.25 -1.95 7.66
N MET A 513 -12.44 -2.47 6.72
CA MET A 513 -12.70 -3.70 5.98
C MET A 513 -12.56 -4.96 6.82
N LYS A 514 -11.47 -5.06 7.60
CA LYS A 514 -11.03 -6.31 8.24
C LYS A 514 -11.10 -6.26 9.77
N VAL A 515 -11.91 -5.37 10.35
CA VAL A 515 -11.99 -5.16 11.81
C VAL A 515 -12.26 -6.48 12.55
N GLN A 516 -13.17 -7.30 12.03
CA GLN A 516 -13.55 -8.57 12.68
C GLN A 516 -12.50 -9.66 12.46
N GLU A 517 -11.68 -9.55 11.42
CA GLU A 517 -10.63 -10.53 11.11
C GLU A 517 -9.44 -10.42 12.09
N LEU A 518 -9.39 -9.36 12.91
CA LEU A 518 -8.41 -9.25 13.99
C LEU A 518 -8.51 -10.44 14.96
N TRP A 519 -9.75 -10.88 15.28
CA TRP A 519 -10.00 -12.03 16.15
C TRP A 519 -9.54 -13.37 15.58
N ARG A 520 -9.38 -13.45 14.25
CA ARG A 520 -8.84 -14.65 13.59
C ARG A 520 -7.31 -14.65 13.59
N GLY A 521 -6.71 -13.48 13.34
CA GLY A 521 -5.25 -13.34 13.22
C GLY A 521 -4.49 -13.23 14.54
N LYS A 522 -5.20 -12.96 15.65
CA LYS A 522 -4.63 -12.72 16.98
C LYS A 522 -5.40 -13.50 18.04
N ASP A 523 -4.72 -13.90 19.10
CA ASP A 523 -5.45 -14.52 20.20
C ASP A 523 -6.31 -13.50 20.98
N ALA A 524 -7.30 -14.01 21.70
CA ALA A 524 -8.30 -13.15 22.34
C ALA A 524 -7.69 -12.22 23.40
N GLU A 525 -6.64 -12.64 24.11
CA GLU A 525 -6.01 -11.80 25.13
C GLU A 525 -5.19 -10.68 24.49
N GLU A 526 -4.50 -10.97 23.38
CA GLU A 526 -3.78 -9.95 22.61
C GLU A 526 -4.75 -8.85 22.11
N VAL A 527 -5.92 -9.23 21.59
CA VAL A 527 -6.95 -8.27 21.15
C VAL A 527 -7.49 -7.45 22.33
N ARG A 528 -7.73 -8.07 23.51
CA ARG A 528 -8.16 -7.35 24.72
C ARG A 528 -7.10 -6.36 25.20
N LEU A 529 -5.81 -6.70 25.11
CA LEU A 529 -4.73 -5.77 25.43
C LEU A 529 -4.70 -4.58 24.45
N MET A 530 -4.88 -4.82 23.15
CA MET A 530 -5.01 -3.73 22.16
C MET A 530 -6.19 -2.81 22.48
N GLN A 531 -7.35 -3.36 22.88
CA GLN A 531 -8.51 -2.58 23.32
C GLN A 531 -8.19 -1.73 24.56
N ARG A 532 -7.44 -2.28 25.53
CA ARG A 532 -7.00 -1.53 26.72
C ARG A 532 -6.03 -0.40 26.36
N VAL A 533 -5.08 -0.65 25.46
CA VAL A 533 -4.17 0.39 24.92
C VAL A 533 -4.98 1.49 24.22
N LYS A 534 -5.95 1.13 23.36
CA LYS A 534 -6.84 2.10 22.71
C LYS A 534 -7.57 2.97 23.76
N ASN A 535 -8.16 2.36 24.78
CA ASN A 535 -8.89 3.06 25.82
C ASN A 535 -7.98 3.96 26.68
N MET A 536 -6.71 3.61 26.85
CA MET A 536 -5.74 4.43 27.57
C MET A 536 -5.40 5.72 26.80
N PHE A 537 -5.19 5.63 25.48
CA PHE A 537 -4.81 6.79 24.65
C PHE A 537 -6.02 7.60 24.16
N ASP A 538 -7.17 6.97 24.02
CA ASP A 538 -8.40 7.59 23.53
C ASP A 538 -9.62 7.09 24.32
N PRO A 539 -9.77 7.50 25.59
CA PRO A 539 -10.83 7.00 26.47
C PRO A 539 -12.24 7.35 25.99
N ARG A 540 -12.39 8.37 25.16
CA ARG A 540 -13.67 8.77 24.56
C ARG A 540 -13.92 8.12 23.20
N GLY A 541 -12.92 7.44 22.63
CA GLY A 541 -13.01 6.71 21.37
C GLY A 541 -13.24 7.59 20.15
N ILE A 542 -12.79 8.85 20.18
CA ILE A 542 -13.05 9.82 19.09
C ILE A 542 -12.17 9.62 17.87
N LEU A 543 -10.97 9.04 18.04
CA LEU A 543 -10.01 8.88 16.95
C LEU A 543 -10.32 7.65 16.10
N ASN A 544 -10.59 7.88 14.84
CA ASN A 544 -10.80 6.87 13.79
C ASN A 544 -11.72 5.70 14.24
N PRO A 545 -12.93 6.00 14.75
CA PRO A 545 -13.81 5.01 15.38
C PRO A 545 -14.23 3.92 14.42
N HIS A 546 -14.53 2.72 14.96
CA HIS A 546 -15.01 1.53 14.22
C HIS A 546 -14.02 0.99 13.19
N LYS A 547 -12.75 1.31 13.30
CA LYS A 547 -11.68 0.82 12.45
C LYS A 547 -10.62 0.10 13.27
N MET A 548 -9.89 -0.81 12.65
CA MET A 548 -8.77 -1.57 13.17
C MET A 548 -9.14 -2.44 14.41
N ILE A 549 -9.60 -1.83 15.50
CA ILE A 549 -9.88 -2.53 16.77
C ILE A 549 -11.39 -2.77 16.91
N PRO A 550 -11.85 -4.03 17.05
CA PRO A 550 -13.26 -4.33 17.28
C PRO A 550 -13.70 -3.92 18.69
N SER A 551 -14.92 -3.39 18.81
CA SER A 551 -15.47 -2.93 20.11
C SER A 551 -15.93 -4.08 21.04
N SER A 552 -16.20 -5.24 20.48
CA SER A 552 -16.55 -6.47 21.23
C SER A 552 -16.31 -7.71 20.37
N PRO A 553 -16.11 -8.91 20.94
CA PRO A 553 -16.06 -10.13 20.17
C PRO A 553 -17.37 -10.30 19.41
N SER A 554 -17.36 -10.31 18.09
CA SER A 554 -18.47 -10.91 17.36
C SER A 554 -18.42 -12.42 17.65
N LEU A 555 -19.52 -13.00 18.11
CA LEU A 555 -19.67 -14.45 18.15
C LEU A 555 -19.45 -14.95 16.70
N THR A 556 -18.24 -15.44 16.44
CA THR A 556 -17.95 -16.08 15.14
C THR A 556 -18.79 -17.34 15.03
N PRO A 557 -19.48 -17.58 13.90
CA PRO A 557 -20.31 -18.79 13.70
C PRO A 557 -19.56 -20.12 13.72
N SER A 558 -18.25 -20.15 13.94
CA SER A 558 -17.41 -21.34 13.78
C SER A 558 -17.00 -22.05 15.08
N LYS A 559 -17.69 -21.79 16.21
CA LYS A 559 -17.56 -22.58 17.45
C LYS A 559 -18.93 -22.89 18.05
N LEU A 560 -19.84 -23.37 17.21
CA LEU A 560 -21.01 -24.16 17.59
C LEU A 560 -20.92 -25.50 16.91
#